data_4c92904b847820a88a07c581a12578ee
#
_entry.id   4c92904b847820a88a07c581a12578ee
#
_cell.length_a   1.000
_cell.length_b   1.000
_cell.length_c   1.000
_cell.angle_alpha   90.00
_cell.angle_beta   90.00
_cell.angle_gamma   90.00
#
_symmetry.space_group_name_H-M   'P 1'
#
loop_
_entity.id
_entity.type
_entity.pdbx_description
1 polymer ?
#
loop_
_entity_poly.entity_id
_entity_poly.type
_entity_poly.pdbx_seq_one_letter_code
_entity_poly.pdbx_strand_id
1 'polypeptide(L)'
;MFQCILTTLFYSERVMICHPYLWERMLDHTAGLRMEWNFRKEGIGSLTLNLPLRWSGNSLKGFRQKNLDIHRNGIFCEPDFIMVMAKDPNTLFTQLRMSYTSAIPQMQMAVDCADDSNPLFIQTGNPHLKNMHYLSASASLRHHWNTKSNIDANLSYLLMRNAVAYGFVYNRKDGITTICPENVNGNWRMEGNATYTLNLGKKTTLSNAFSTRYIHSVDMASAEGSDVSSRSSVNNLTMGNIVKVNTEFSNGWTAGCNAKVLWNNATSARQGFSKVNATDFSFGMNAMVNLPLQMQLTTDINHYFHRGYEMSGMNTEELVWNARLTKSVMKGRMLFAVEGFDILGELSSRRFHINSQGRTETWTNTIPRYVMFSVTFNLTKK
;
A
#
# COMPACT_ATOMS: atom_id res chain seq x y z
N MET A 1 -9.70 24.85 -26.82
CA MET A 1 -10.78 25.61 -26.16
C MET A 1 -10.32 25.86 -24.73
N PHE A 2 -10.30 27.09 -24.30
CA PHE A 2 -9.90 27.46 -22.93
C PHE A 2 -11.16 27.64 -22.11
N GLN A 3 -11.26 27.03 -20.95
CA GLN A 3 -12.38 27.18 -20.04
C GLN A 3 -11.83 27.46 -18.64
N CYS A 4 -12.23 28.55 -18.05
CA CYS A 4 -11.94 28.89 -16.65
C CYS A 4 -13.23 28.69 -15.85
N ILE A 5 -13.21 27.82 -14.88
CA ILE A 5 -14.36 27.54 -14.02
C ILE A 5 -14.00 27.95 -12.60
N LEU A 6 -14.78 28.84 -12.02
CA LEU A 6 -14.74 29.12 -10.59
C LEU A 6 -15.40 27.91 -9.88
N THR A 7 -14.60 27.11 -9.20
CA THR A 7 -15.13 25.91 -8.56
C THR A 7 -15.73 26.24 -7.20
N THR A 8 -16.84 25.64 -6.94
CA THR A 8 -17.71 25.67 -5.76
C THR A 8 -16.98 25.59 -4.42
N LEU A 9 -17.54 26.28 -3.43
CA LEU A 9 -17.24 26.10 -2.01
C LEU A 9 -17.57 24.65 -1.60
N PHE A 10 -16.55 23.90 -1.20
CA PHE A 10 -16.73 22.62 -0.51
C PHE A 10 -16.63 22.87 1.00
N TYR A 11 -17.65 22.47 1.72
CA TYR A 11 -17.68 22.42 3.17
C TYR A 11 -17.59 20.96 3.60
N SER A 12 -16.69 20.64 4.50
CA SER A 12 -16.61 19.31 5.12
C SER A 12 -16.42 19.48 6.63
N GLU A 13 -17.25 18.80 7.38
CA GLU A 13 -17.14 18.71 8.82
C GLU A 13 -16.94 17.25 9.23
N ARG A 14 -15.95 16.98 10.09
CA ARG A 14 -15.74 15.68 10.70
C ARG A 14 -15.64 15.85 12.20
N VAL A 15 -16.38 15.03 12.92
CA VAL A 15 -16.27 14.93 14.38
C VAL A 15 -15.79 13.54 14.71
N MET A 16 -14.66 13.42 15.41
CA MET A 16 -14.11 12.15 15.87
C MET A 16 -14.09 12.12 17.38
N ILE A 17 -14.55 11.01 17.96
CA ILE A 17 -14.40 10.70 19.37
C ILE A 17 -13.11 9.91 19.51
N CYS A 18 -12.08 10.55 20.03
CA CYS A 18 -10.74 9.96 20.09
C CYS A 18 -10.46 9.23 21.41
N HIS A 19 -11.26 9.54 22.42
CA HIS A 19 -11.23 8.95 23.78
C HIS A 19 -12.58 9.24 24.42
N PRO A 20 -13.07 8.50 25.44
CA PRO A 20 -14.36 8.77 26.05
C PRO A 20 -14.58 10.21 26.54
N TYR A 21 -13.49 10.98 26.69
CA TYR A 21 -13.55 12.37 27.17
C TYR A 21 -12.90 13.40 26.23
N LEU A 22 -12.57 13.03 24.98
CA LEU A 22 -11.93 13.91 24.00
C LEU A 22 -12.71 13.92 22.69
N TRP A 23 -13.07 15.11 22.20
CA TRP A 23 -13.76 15.32 20.93
C TRP A 23 -12.89 16.20 20.03
N GLU A 24 -12.56 15.67 18.87
CA GLU A 24 -11.89 16.42 17.82
C GLU A 24 -12.90 16.82 16.75
N ARG A 25 -12.95 18.11 16.42
CA ARG A 25 -13.75 18.66 15.33
C ARG A 25 -12.83 19.28 14.29
N MET A 26 -13.03 18.88 13.05
CA MET A 26 -12.31 19.41 11.90
C MET A 26 -13.31 20.08 10.96
N LEU A 27 -13.00 21.31 10.56
CA LEU A 27 -13.77 22.11 9.59
C LEU A 27 -12.85 22.50 8.44
N ASP A 28 -13.26 22.17 7.22
CA ASP A 28 -12.55 22.57 6.01
C ASP A 28 -13.46 23.37 5.08
N HIS A 29 -12.96 24.52 4.64
CA HIS A 29 -13.57 25.33 3.60
C HIS A 29 -12.60 25.44 2.44
N THR A 30 -13.01 25.05 1.25
CA THR A 30 -12.18 25.11 0.06
C THR A 30 -12.84 25.92 -1.02
N ALA A 31 -12.12 26.90 -1.55
CA ALA A 31 -12.47 27.65 -2.74
C ALA A 31 -11.30 27.60 -3.72
N GLY A 32 -11.55 27.59 -5.01
CA GLY A 32 -10.43 27.46 -5.95
C GLY A 32 -10.78 27.84 -7.38
N LEU A 33 -9.74 28.00 -8.17
CA LEU A 33 -9.81 28.20 -9.61
C LEU A 33 -9.43 26.91 -10.32
N ARG A 34 -10.19 26.55 -11.32
CA ARG A 34 -9.87 25.48 -12.25
C ARG A 34 -9.71 26.05 -13.65
N MET A 35 -8.57 25.82 -14.23
CA MET A 35 -8.27 26.15 -15.62
C MET A 35 -8.12 24.86 -16.40
N GLU A 36 -8.81 24.75 -17.52
CA GLU A 36 -8.75 23.60 -18.38
C GLU A 36 -8.46 24.04 -19.81
N TRP A 37 -7.46 23.41 -20.42
CA TRP A 37 -7.03 23.67 -21.77
C TRP A 37 -7.06 22.36 -22.56
N ASN A 38 -7.96 22.28 -23.51
CA ASN A 38 -8.11 21.16 -24.42
C ASN A 38 -7.50 21.47 -25.79
N PHE A 39 -6.66 20.60 -26.29
CA PHE A 39 -6.05 20.73 -27.60
C PHE A 39 -6.23 19.47 -28.42
N ARG A 40 -6.46 19.66 -29.73
CA ARG A 40 -6.62 18.60 -30.73
C ARG A 40 -5.76 18.95 -31.92
N LYS A 41 -4.60 18.36 -32.04
CA LYS A 41 -3.75 18.53 -33.25
C LYS A 41 -3.46 17.18 -33.92
N GLU A 42 -3.08 16.16 -33.17
CA GLU A 42 -2.85 14.79 -33.64
C GLU A 42 -3.31 13.77 -32.60
N GLY A 43 -4.39 14.10 -31.86
CA GLY A 43 -4.93 13.32 -30.76
C GLY A 43 -5.77 14.19 -29.82
N ILE A 44 -6.11 13.67 -28.68
CA ILE A 44 -6.83 14.37 -27.63
C ILE A 44 -5.84 14.68 -26.52
N GLY A 45 -5.70 15.95 -26.18
CA GLY A 45 -4.88 16.39 -25.06
C GLY A 45 -5.65 17.34 -24.17
N SER A 46 -5.45 17.25 -22.88
CA SER A 46 -5.94 18.19 -21.89
C SER A 46 -4.87 18.54 -20.88
N LEU A 47 -4.90 19.79 -20.46
CA LEU A 47 -4.09 20.32 -19.37
C LEU A 47 -5.03 20.97 -18.38
N THR A 48 -5.02 20.47 -17.15
CA THR A 48 -5.85 21.00 -16.07
C THR A 48 -4.95 21.52 -14.97
N LEU A 49 -5.20 22.73 -14.54
CA LEU A 49 -4.57 23.33 -13.36
C LEU A 49 -5.68 23.70 -12.38
N ASN A 50 -5.64 23.07 -11.21
CA ASN A 50 -6.51 23.39 -10.08
C ASN A 50 -5.68 24.17 -9.05
N LEU A 51 -6.20 25.31 -8.59
CA LEU A 51 -5.59 26.15 -7.58
C LEU A 51 -6.57 26.31 -6.40
N PRO A 52 -6.78 25.27 -5.59
CA PRO A 52 -7.62 25.37 -4.41
C PRO A 52 -6.89 26.12 -3.30
N LEU A 53 -7.65 26.95 -2.61
CA LEU A 53 -7.28 27.58 -1.34
C LEU A 53 -8.17 26.97 -0.27
N ARG A 54 -7.57 26.23 0.65
CA ARG A 54 -8.27 25.56 1.74
C ARG A 54 -7.97 26.24 3.07
N TRP A 55 -9.01 26.70 3.74
CA TRP A 55 -8.94 26.99 5.16
C TRP A 55 -9.32 25.74 5.94
N SER A 56 -8.51 25.38 6.93
CA SER A 56 -8.74 24.24 7.82
C SER A 56 -8.69 24.71 9.25
N GLY A 57 -9.73 24.39 10.02
CA GLY A 57 -9.82 24.69 11.44
C GLY A 57 -10.06 23.41 12.23
N ASN A 58 -9.12 23.06 13.12
CA ASN A 58 -9.19 21.90 13.97
C ASN A 58 -9.33 22.35 15.41
N SER A 59 -10.23 21.72 16.16
CA SER A 59 -10.39 21.96 17.60
C SER A 59 -10.46 20.62 18.34
N LEU A 60 -9.78 20.54 19.48
CA LEU A 60 -9.84 19.43 20.39
C LEU A 60 -10.34 19.96 21.74
N LYS A 61 -11.43 19.38 22.23
CA LYS A 61 -12.03 19.70 23.54
C LYS A 61 -12.18 18.45 24.37
N GLY A 62 -12.06 18.61 25.66
CA GLY A 62 -12.33 17.55 26.61
C GLY A 62 -11.45 17.61 27.85
N PHE A 63 -11.35 16.48 28.53
CA PHE A 63 -10.61 16.35 29.77
C PHE A 63 -9.60 15.20 29.67
N ARG A 64 -8.34 15.49 29.98
CA ARG A 64 -7.28 14.51 30.19
C ARG A 64 -6.30 15.10 31.19
N GLN A 65 -6.28 14.62 32.44
CA GLN A 65 -5.55 15.24 33.55
C GLN A 65 -5.86 16.74 33.77
N LYS A 66 -6.13 17.51 32.73
CA LYS A 66 -6.57 18.91 32.72
C LYS A 66 -7.63 19.14 31.64
N ASN A 67 -8.40 20.22 31.79
CA ASN A 67 -9.32 20.65 30.75
C ASN A 67 -8.54 21.10 29.51
N LEU A 68 -8.92 20.58 28.37
CA LEU A 68 -8.32 20.86 27.06
C LEU A 68 -9.31 21.62 26.18
N ASP A 69 -8.86 22.71 25.61
CA ASP A 69 -9.55 23.48 24.57
C ASP A 69 -8.48 24.04 23.62
N ILE A 70 -8.13 23.29 22.61
CA ILE A 70 -7.01 23.56 21.71
C ILE A 70 -7.57 23.80 20.33
N HIS A 71 -7.11 24.87 19.67
CA HIS A 71 -7.47 25.23 18.33
C HIS A 71 -6.22 25.37 17.45
N ARG A 72 -6.29 24.84 16.26
CA ARG A 72 -5.29 25.03 15.21
C ARG A 72 -5.97 25.38 13.88
N ASN A 73 -5.56 26.46 13.28
CA ASN A 73 -6.05 26.89 11.98
C ASN A 73 -4.91 26.97 10.97
N GLY A 74 -5.21 26.74 9.71
CA GLY A 74 -4.26 26.87 8.62
C GLY A 74 -4.96 27.28 7.33
N ILE A 75 -4.25 28.07 6.51
CA ILE A 75 -4.65 28.36 5.14
C ILE A 75 -3.63 27.71 4.22
N PHE A 76 -4.10 26.90 3.29
CA PHE A 76 -3.28 26.09 2.42
C PHE A 76 -3.63 26.35 0.96
N CYS A 77 -2.61 26.67 0.15
CA CYS A 77 -2.72 26.66 -1.30
C CYS A 77 -2.22 25.29 -1.77
N GLU A 78 -3.09 24.50 -2.42
CA GLU A 78 -2.85 23.10 -2.75
C GLU A 78 -2.97 22.86 -4.27
N PRO A 79 -2.03 23.40 -5.08
CA PRO A 79 -2.09 23.27 -6.53
C PRO A 79 -2.06 21.81 -6.98
N ASP A 80 -2.87 21.50 -7.98
CA ASP A 80 -2.92 20.20 -8.65
C ASP A 80 -2.89 20.41 -10.17
N PHE A 81 -1.86 19.87 -10.80
CA PHE A 81 -1.62 19.93 -12.22
C PHE A 81 -1.83 18.55 -12.83
N ILE A 82 -2.64 18.45 -13.87
CA ILE A 82 -2.90 17.22 -14.60
C ILE A 82 -2.74 17.47 -16.09
N MET A 83 -1.91 16.69 -16.74
CA MET A 83 -1.75 16.65 -18.18
C MET A 83 -2.11 15.27 -18.69
N VAL A 84 -3.03 15.22 -19.64
CA VAL A 84 -3.43 13.96 -20.30
C VAL A 84 -3.17 14.10 -21.78
N MET A 85 -2.57 13.09 -22.37
CA MET A 85 -2.38 12.99 -23.82
C MET A 85 -2.81 11.58 -24.27
N ALA A 86 -3.63 11.52 -25.31
CA ALA A 86 -4.03 10.30 -25.97
C ALA A 86 -4.01 10.52 -27.48
N LYS A 87 -3.24 9.73 -28.20
CA LYS A 87 -3.26 9.78 -29.67
C LYS A 87 -4.57 9.17 -30.20
N ASP A 88 -4.86 7.99 -29.72
CA ASP A 88 -6.15 7.29 -29.75
C ASP A 88 -6.30 6.66 -28.36
N PRO A 89 -7.42 6.88 -27.65
CA PRO A 89 -7.60 6.34 -26.28
C PRO A 89 -7.35 4.83 -26.16
N ASN A 90 -7.49 4.10 -27.28
CA ASN A 90 -7.25 2.66 -27.33
C ASN A 90 -5.81 2.27 -27.66
N THR A 91 -4.97 3.20 -28.19
CA THR A 91 -3.60 2.89 -28.58
C THR A 91 -2.56 3.49 -27.68
N LEU A 92 -2.67 4.77 -27.36
CA LEU A 92 -1.70 5.46 -26.49
C LEU A 92 -2.41 6.42 -25.55
N PHE A 93 -2.19 6.21 -24.27
CA PHE A 93 -2.64 7.09 -23.20
C PHE A 93 -1.46 7.42 -22.28
N THR A 94 -1.26 8.70 -22.01
CA THR A 94 -0.24 9.19 -21.08
C THR A 94 -0.87 10.22 -20.16
N GLN A 95 -0.60 10.10 -18.86
CA GLN A 95 -1.03 11.07 -17.86
C GLN A 95 0.16 11.45 -16.99
N LEU A 96 0.34 12.75 -16.77
CA LEU A 96 1.23 13.32 -15.78
C LEU A 96 0.38 14.06 -14.76
N ARG A 97 0.67 13.87 -13.49
CA ARG A 97 0.03 14.63 -12.41
C ARG A 97 1.08 15.06 -11.40
N MET A 98 0.99 16.32 -10.98
CA MET A 98 1.77 16.88 -9.88
C MET A 98 0.80 17.58 -8.93
N SER A 99 0.90 17.28 -7.64
CA SER A 99 0.05 17.92 -6.63
C SER A 99 0.84 18.24 -5.38
N TYR A 100 0.43 19.33 -4.74
CA TYR A 100 0.93 19.73 -3.44
C TYR A 100 -0.26 19.79 -2.48
N THR A 101 -0.13 19.12 -1.34
CA THR A 101 -1.17 19.06 -0.32
C THR A 101 -0.57 19.30 1.06
N SER A 102 -1.39 19.73 2.00
CA SER A 102 -0.97 20.02 3.36
C SER A 102 -1.91 19.38 4.38
N ALA A 103 -1.40 19.02 5.54
CA ALA A 103 -2.19 18.46 6.62
C ALA A 103 -1.79 19.07 7.96
N ILE A 104 -2.76 19.38 8.78
CA ILE A 104 -2.56 19.68 10.18
C ILE A 104 -2.28 18.34 10.91
N PRO A 105 -1.25 18.26 11.77
CA PRO A 105 -1.03 17.07 12.60
C PRO A 105 -2.27 16.76 13.44
N GLN A 106 -2.46 15.48 13.75
CA GLN A 106 -3.55 15.08 14.65
C GLN A 106 -3.48 15.87 15.95
N MET A 107 -4.60 16.42 16.37
CA MET A 107 -4.66 17.33 17.51
C MET A 107 -4.18 16.68 18.82
N GLN A 108 -4.39 15.38 18.98
CA GLN A 108 -3.88 14.61 20.13
C GLN A 108 -2.36 14.64 20.24
N MET A 109 -1.63 14.65 19.12
CA MET A 109 -0.17 14.74 19.11
C MET A 109 0.33 16.12 19.52
N ALA A 110 -0.54 17.13 19.43
CA ALA A 110 -0.21 18.51 19.78
C ALA A 110 -0.63 18.91 21.20
N VAL A 111 -1.19 17.99 21.97
CA VAL A 111 -1.61 18.23 23.35
C VAL A 111 -0.41 18.16 24.27
N ASP A 112 -0.12 19.24 24.98
CA ASP A 112 0.87 19.25 26.09
C ASP A 112 0.27 18.55 27.33
N CYS A 113 0.15 17.23 27.27
CA CYS A 113 -0.36 16.40 28.34
C CYS A 113 0.21 14.98 28.18
N ALA A 114 0.82 14.45 29.23
CA ALA A 114 1.35 13.10 29.23
C ALA A 114 0.23 12.07 29.34
N ASP A 115 0.35 10.97 28.63
CA ASP A 115 -0.42 9.75 28.83
C ASP A 115 0.46 8.77 29.59
N ASP A 116 0.16 8.59 30.84
CA ASP A 116 0.83 7.72 31.81
C ASP A 116 -0.04 6.52 32.20
N SER A 117 -1.06 6.21 31.41
CA SER A 117 -1.92 5.03 31.63
C SER A 117 -1.12 3.72 31.65
N ASN A 118 0.01 3.69 30.95
CA ASN A 118 1.06 2.68 31.11
C ASN A 118 2.29 3.36 31.74
N PRO A 119 2.60 3.12 33.04
CA PRO A 119 3.65 3.81 33.73
C PRO A 119 5.07 3.56 33.19
N LEU A 120 5.26 2.48 32.41
CA LEU A 120 6.55 2.18 31.73
C LEU A 120 6.62 2.77 30.31
N PHE A 121 5.53 3.35 29.82
CA PHE A 121 5.41 3.85 28.45
C PHE A 121 4.61 5.14 28.41
N ILE A 122 5.28 6.25 28.60
CA ILE A 122 4.66 7.57 28.72
C ILE A 122 4.67 8.25 27.36
N GLN A 123 3.50 8.58 26.86
CA GLN A 123 3.35 9.33 25.62
C GLN A 123 3.05 10.80 25.94
N THR A 124 3.92 11.71 25.48
CA THR A 124 3.72 13.16 25.56
C THR A 124 3.32 13.71 24.19
N GLY A 125 2.62 14.84 24.19
CA GLY A 125 2.38 15.56 22.95
C GLY A 125 3.39 16.70 22.75
N ASN A 126 3.36 17.31 21.55
CA ASN A 126 4.22 18.43 21.19
C ASN A 126 3.36 19.57 20.57
N PRO A 127 3.07 20.64 21.31
CA PRO A 127 2.27 21.76 20.78
C PRO A 127 2.99 22.55 19.67
N HIS A 128 4.31 22.38 19.51
CA HIS A 128 5.11 23.04 18.49
C HIS A 128 5.18 22.30 17.15
N LEU A 129 4.41 21.22 16.98
CA LEU A 129 4.35 20.51 15.71
C LEU A 129 3.90 21.45 14.58
N LYS A 130 4.66 21.42 13.48
CA LYS A 130 4.37 22.16 12.25
C LYS A 130 3.44 21.34 11.36
N ASN A 131 2.71 22.02 10.49
CA ASN A 131 1.90 21.39 9.46
C ASN A 131 2.76 20.56 8.51
N MET A 132 2.25 19.41 8.12
CA MET A 132 2.87 18.50 7.16
C MET A 132 2.55 18.96 5.74
N HIS A 133 3.49 18.74 4.82
CA HIS A 133 3.33 19.09 3.41
C HIS A 133 3.78 17.89 2.55
N TYR A 134 3.02 17.65 1.49
CA TYR A 134 3.25 16.53 0.58
C TYR A 134 3.33 17.06 -0.85
N LEU A 135 4.45 16.79 -1.50
CA LEU A 135 4.60 16.99 -2.94
C LEU A 135 4.55 15.62 -3.60
N SER A 136 3.55 15.40 -4.42
CA SER A 136 3.42 14.17 -5.19
C SER A 136 3.54 14.43 -6.69
N ALA A 137 4.22 13.54 -7.39
CA ALA A 137 4.28 13.51 -8.84
C ALA A 137 4.02 12.09 -9.32
N SER A 138 3.23 11.93 -10.38
CA SER A 138 2.99 10.62 -10.98
C SER A 138 2.93 10.72 -12.50
N ALA A 139 3.41 9.66 -13.15
CA ALA A 139 3.32 9.46 -14.58
C ALA A 139 2.72 8.08 -14.86
N SER A 140 1.74 8.03 -15.76
CA SER A 140 1.12 6.80 -16.23
C SER A 140 1.25 6.72 -17.75
N LEU A 141 1.59 5.56 -18.23
CA LEU A 141 1.66 5.23 -19.65
C LEU A 141 0.88 3.95 -19.89
N ARG A 142 -0.04 3.98 -20.83
CA ARG A 142 -0.65 2.78 -21.43
C ARG A 142 -0.45 2.85 -22.92
N HIS A 143 0.09 1.79 -23.49
CA HIS A 143 0.28 1.68 -24.93
C HIS A 143 -0.11 0.28 -25.42
N HIS A 144 -0.97 0.26 -26.41
CA HIS A 144 -1.34 -0.93 -27.16
C HIS A 144 -0.74 -0.82 -28.57
N TRP A 145 0.25 -1.68 -28.90
CA TRP A 145 0.82 -1.69 -30.26
C TRP A 145 -0.15 -2.29 -31.28
N ASN A 146 -0.96 -3.24 -30.80
CA ASN A 146 -1.99 -3.94 -31.60
C ASN A 146 -2.87 -4.75 -30.62
N THR A 147 -3.74 -5.59 -31.16
CA THR A 147 -4.57 -6.49 -30.34
C THR A 147 -3.76 -7.58 -29.59
N LYS A 148 -2.47 -7.69 -29.86
CA LYS A 148 -1.62 -8.76 -29.33
C LYS A 148 -0.77 -8.32 -28.13
N SER A 149 -0.39 -7.05 -28.06
CA SER A 149 0.54 -6.61 -27.02
C SER A 149 0.22 -5.23 -26.48
N ASN A 150 0.37 -5.09 -25.17
CA ASN A 150 0.22 -3.82 -24.46
C ASN A 150 1.24 -3.69 -23.33
N ILE A 151 1.52 -2.47 -22.98
CA ILE A 151 2.25 -2.08 -21.77
C ILE A 151 1.42 -1.11 -20.95
N ASP A 152 1.36 -1.34 -19.66
CA ASP A 152 0.86 -0.42 -18.65
C ASP A 152 2.01 -0.12 -17.69
N ALA A 153 2.39 1.15 -17.55
CA ALA A 153 3.45 1.57 -16.66
C ALA A 153 3.02 2.78 -15.81
N ASN A 154 3.42 2.77 -14.55
CA ASN A 154 3.19 3.86 -13.62
C ASN A 154 4.48 4.15 -12.86
N LEU A 155 4.76 5.43 -12.65
CA LEU A 155 5.82 5.93 -11.79
C LEU A 155 5.21 6.96 -10.85
N SER A 156 5.51 6.89 -9.57
CA SER A 156 5.07 7.87 -8.58
C SER A 156 6.21 8.26 -7.66
N TYR A 157 6.21 9.50 -7.25
CA TYR A 157 7.13 10.10 -6.30
C TYR A 157 6.35 10.87 -5.26
N LEU A 158 6.72 10.72 -4.00
CA LEU A 158 6.16 11.46 -2.88
C LEU A 158 7.27 11.99 -1.99
N LEU A 159 7.31 13.29 -1.80
CA LEU A 159 8.18 13.98 -0.84
C LEU A 159 7.32 14.50 0.31
N MET A 160 7.77 14.24 1.54
CA MET A 160 7.10 14.72 2.76
C MET A 160 7.99 15.72 3.48
N ARG A 161 7.43 16.90 3.79
CA ARG A 161 8.05 17.91 4.64
C ARG A 161 7.31 18.00 5.96
N ASN A 162 8.06 18.22 7.03
CA ASN A 162 7.55 18.25 8.40
C ASN A 162 6.72 17.00 8.75
N ALA A 163 7.09 15.83 8.23
CA ALA A 163 6.47 14.58 8.64
C ALA A 163 6.57 14.42 10.16
N VAL A 164 5.56 13.84 10.79
CA VAL A 164 5.61 13.57 12.22
C VAL A 164 6.26 12.21 12.44
N ALA A 165 7.30 12.18 13.25
CA ALA A 165 7.96 10.98 13.75
C ALA A 165 7.90 10.96 15.28
N TYR A 166 7.94 9.78 15.86
CA TYR A 166 7.97 9.62 17.29
C TYR A 166 9.40 9.45 17.79
N GLY A 167 9.86 10.40 18.62
CA GLY A 167 11.10 10.27 19.37
C GLY A 167 10.90 9.35 20.56
N PHE A 168 11.75 8.31 20.67
CA PHE A 168 11.75 7.37 21.79
C PHE A 168 12.95 7.67 22.67
N VAL A 169 12.72 7.90 23.94
CA VAL A 169 13.76 8.04 24.96
C VAL A 169 13.55 7.01 26.04
N TYR A 170 14.50 6.06 26.16
CA TYR A 170 14.45 5.03 27.19
C TYR A 170 15.37 5.40 28.36
N ASN A 171 14.78 5.60 29.53
CA ASN A 171 15.53 5.85 30.75
C ASN A 171 15.87 4.53 31.45
N ARG A 172 17.16 4.21 31.53
CA ARG A 172 17.64 2.95 32.13
C ARG A 172 17.46 2.87 33.65
N LYS A 173 17.33 4.01 34.35
CA LYS A 173 17.26 4.03 35.82
C LYS A 173 15.89 3.56 36.33
N ASP A 174 14.84 3.95 35.64
CA ASP A 174 13.46 3.66 36.02
C ASP A 174 12.74 2.71 35.04
N GLY A 175 13.39 2.39 33.89
CA GLY A 175 12.84 1.53 32.87
C GLY A 175 11.73 2.18 32.04
N ILE A 176 11.54 3.50 32.16
CA ILE A 176 10.45 4.23 31.50
C ILE A 176 10.89 4.58 30.06
N THR A 177 10.00 4.33 29.11
CA THR A 177 10.11 4.83 27.73
C THR A 177 9.19 6.03 27.56
N THR A 178 9.76 7.19 27.21
CA THR A 178 8.99 8.39 26.87
C THR A 178 8.93 8.52 25.35
N ILE A 179 7.74 8.80 24.82
CA ILE A 179 7.50 9.03 23.40
C ILE A 179 6.98 10.44 23.21
N CYS A 180 7.63 11.19 22.30
CA CYS A 180 7.22 12.54 21.94
C CYS A 180 7.19 12.68 20.40
N PRO A 181 6.10 13.20 19.80
CA PRO A 181 6.06 13.45 18.37
C PRO A 181 6.90 14.69 17.99
N GLU A 182 7.70 14.56 16.95
CA GLU A 182 8.57 15.59 16.42
C GLU A 182 8.44 15.71 14.91
N ASN A 183 8.70 16.90 14.35
CA ASN A 183 8.74 17.05 12.90
C ASN A 183 10.11 16.67 12.36
N VAL A 184 10.10 15.82 11.35
CA VAL A 184 11.29 15.42 10.60
C VAL A 184 11.14 15.74 9.11
N ASN A 185 12.27 16.02 8.46
CA ASN A 185 12.37 16.25 7.03
C ASN A 185 13.31 15.22 6.40
N GLY A 186 13.09 14.95 5.13
CA GLY A 186 13.90 14.02 4.36
C GLY A 186 13.13 12.75 3.95
N ASN A 187 11.91 12.55 4.43
CA ASN A 187 11.08 11.43 4.02
C ASN A 187 10.64 11.56 2.56
N TRP A 188 10.95 10.56 1.75
CA TRP A 188 10.45 10.46 0.39
C TRP A 188 10.36 9.01 -0.06
N ARG A 189 9.50 8.77 -1.03
CA ARG A 189 9.38 7.46 -1.67
C ARG A 189 9.20 7.59 -3.17
N MET A 190 9.70 6.62 -3.89
CA MET A 190 9.51 6.44 -5.32
C MET A 190 9.01 5.02 -5.57
N GLU A 191 7.94 4.90 -6.34
CA GLU A 191 7.33 3.62 -6.68
C GLU A 191 7.15 3.55 -8.18
N GLY A 192 7.56 2.45 -8.78
CA GLY A 192 7.39 2.19 -10.20
C GLY A 192 6.83 0.80 -10.44
N ASN A 193 5.92 0.68 -11.37
CA ASN A 193 5.46 -0.61 -11.87
C ASN A 193 5.26 -0.56 -13.38
N ALA A 194 5.52 -1.67 -14.05
CA ALA A 194 5.29 -1.84 -15.46
C ALA A 194 4.81 -3.26 -15.72
N THR A 195 3.72 -3.40 -16.46
CA THR A 195 3.18 -4.69 -16.87
C THR A 195 3.16 -4.74 -18.39
N TYR A 196 3.87 -5.70 -18.94
CA TYR A 196 3.83 -6.04 -20.37
C TYR A 196 2.99 -7.30 -20.55
N THR A 197 2.02 -7.24 -21.44
CA THR A 197 1.17 -8.38 -21.79
C THR A 197 1.31 -8.68 -23.29
N LEU A 198 1.50 -9.95 -23.62
CA LEU A 198 1.61 -10.46 -24.97
C LEU A 198 0.66 -11.64 -25.16
N ASN A 199 -0.26 -11.52 -26.11
CA ASN A 199 -1.13 -12.60 -26.54
C ASN A 199 -0.44 -13.41 -27.64
N LEU A 200 -0.01 -14.63 -27.31
CA LEU A 200 0.59 -15.58 -28.22
C LEU A 200 -0.53 -16.39 -28.90
N GLY A 201 -1.04 -15.85 -29.99
CA GLY A 201 -2.25 -16.39 -30.67
C GLY A 201 -3.53 -16.01 -29.93
N LYS A 202 -4.58 -16.88 -30.01
CA LYS A 202 -5.90 -16.61 -29.44
C LYS A 202 -6.09 -17.14 -28.02
N LYS A 203 -5.19 -17.98 -27.54
CA LYS A 203 -5.42 -18.81 -26.36
C LYS A 203 -4.33 -18.71 -25.29
N THR A 204 -3.17 -18.18 -25.64
CA THR A 204 -2.05 -18.10 -24.71
C THR A 204 -1.69 -16.64 -24.46
N THR A 205 -1.60 -16.29 -23.18
CA THR A 205 -1.17 -14.96 -22.74
C THR A 205 0.10 -15.06 -21.90
N LEU A 206 1.12 -14.32 -22.29
CA LEU A 206 2.33 -14.07 -21.50
C LEU A 206 2.19 -12.70 -20.84
N SER A 207 2.41 -12.62 -19.54
CA SER A 207 2.46 -11.36 -18.81
C SER A 207 3.75 -11.28 -18.00
N ASN A 208 4.40 -10.14 -18.06
CA ASN A 208 5.54 -9.80 -17.21
C ASN A 208 5.22 -8.52 -16.45
N ALA A 209 5.22 -8.59 -15.13
CA ALA A 209 4.99 -7.45 -14.25
C ALA A 209 6.25 -7.17 -13.42
N PHE A 210 6.84 -6.01 -13.63
CA PHE A 210 7.95 -5.48 -12.86
C PHE A 210 7.44 -4.44 -11.87
N SER A 211 7.97 -4.44 -10.65
CA SER A 211 7.69 -3.44 -9.62
C SER A 211 8.97 -3.04 -8.90
N THR A 212 9.07 -1.77 -8.55
CA THR A 212 10.16 -1.25 -7.73
C THR A 212 9.61 -0.23 -6.74
N ARG A 213 10.14 -0.23 -5.54
CA ARG A 213 9.82 0.72 -4.48
C ARG A 213 11.11 1.10 -3.76
N TYR A 214 11.41 2.38 -3.75
CA TYR A 214 12.47 2.94 -2.92
C TYR A 214 11.86 3.88 -1.90
N ILE A 215 12.19 3.66 -0.62
CA ILE A 215 11.75 4.50 0.49
C ILE A 215 13.00 4.99 1.22
N HIS A 216 13.13 6.30 1.32
CA HIS A 216 14.02 6.95 2.26
C HIS A 216 13.18 7.47 3.40
N SER A 217 13.27 6.84 4.56
CA SER A 217 12.54 7.26 5.77
C SER A 217 13.52 7.84 6.78
N VAL A 218 13.14 8.99 7.32
CA VAL A 218 13.82 9.64 8.44
C VAL A 218 12.91 9.53 9.65
N ASP A 219 13.47 9.08 10.74
CA ASP A 219 12.79 8.89 12.01
C ASP A 219 13.66 9.41 13.15
N MET A 220 13.10 9.44 14.35
CA MET A 220 13.81 9.77 15.58
C MET A 220 14.14 8.47 16.32
N ALA A 221 15.38 8.25 16.65
CA ALA A 221 15.83 7.07 17.38
C ALA A 221 16.75 7.48 18.53
N SER A 222 16.61 6.88 19.70
CA SER A 222 17.63 7.00 20.73
C SER A 222 18.75 6.00 20.48
N ALA A 223 19.99 6.44 20.61
CA ALA A 223 21.12 5.52 20.70
C ALA A 223 21.01 4.75 22.03
N GLU A 224 21.52 3.53 22.06
CA GLU A 224 21.53 2.73 23.27
C GLU A 224 22.26 3.45 24.42
N GLY A 225 21.54 3.77 25.49
CA GLY A 225 22.07 4.51 26.64
C GLY A 225 22.07 6.04 26.51
N SER A 226 21.43 6.59 25.48
CA SER A 226 21.25 8.04 25.32
C SER A 226 19.89 8.50 25.81
N ASP A 227 19.86 9.55 26.62
CA ASP A 227 18.63 10.21 27.07
C ASP A 227 18.07 11.19 26.01
N VAL A 228 18.62 11.19 24.79
CA VAL A 228 18.25 12.09 23.71
C VAL A 228 17.97 11.29 22.45
N SER A 229 16.82 11.53 21.83
CA SER A 229 16.54 11.01 20.49
C SER A 229 17.33 11.78 19.43
N SER A 230 17.85 11.07 18.45
CA SER A 230 18.58 11.64 17.33
C SER A 230 17.97 11.20 15.99
N ARG A 231 18.17 12.01 14.96
CA ARG A 231 17.71 11.65 13.61
C ARG A 231 18.42 10.41 13.10
N SER A 232 17.64 9.48 12.59
CA SER A 232 18.12 8.27 11.93
C SER A 232 17.43 8.13 10.58
N SER A 233 18.12 7.59 9.59
CA SER A 233 17.53 7.32 8.29
C SER A 233 17.70 5.86 7.89
N VAL A 234 16.68 5.36 7.20
CA VAL A 234 16.67 4.01 6.60
C VAL A 234 16.36 4.14 5.13
N ASN A 235 17.16 3.49 4.31
CA ASN A 235 16.90 3.31 2.90
C ASN A 235 16.37 1.89 2.69
N ASN A 236 15.24 1.77 2.04
CA ASN A 236 14.65 0.48 1.71
C ASN A 236 14.35 0.43 0.22
N LEU A 237 15.00 -0.50 -0.50
CA LEU A 237 14.74 -0.81 -1.90
C LEU A 237 14.10 -2.18 -2.01
N THR A 238 12.94 -2.23 -2.61
CA THR A 238 12.25 -3.47 -2.96
C THR A 238 12.12 -3.53 -4.48
N MET A 239 12.52 -4.64 -5.08
CA MET A 239 12.33 -4.90 -6.52
C MET A 239 11.64 -6.24 -6.69
N GLY A 240 10.61 -6.27 -7.52
CA GLY A 240 9.84 -7.46 -7.81
C GLY A 240 9.65 -7.68 -9.30
N ASN A 241 9.65 -8.94 -9.70
CA ASN A 241 9.27 -9.35 -11.05
C ASN A 241 8.37 -10.58 -10.99
N ILE A 242 7.31 -10.59 -11.78
CA ILE A 242 6.39 -11.71 -11.91
C ILE A 242 6.20 -12.00 -13.40
N VAL A 243 6.53 -13.21 -13.80
CA VAL A 243 6.24 -13.73 -15.13
C VAL A 243 5.09 -14.74 -15.01
N LYS A 244 4.09 -14.62 -15.87
CA LYS A 244 2.94 -15.54 -15.93
C LYS A 244 2.69 -15.95 -17.37
N VAL A 245 2.44 -17.22 -17.57
CA VAL A 245 1.93 -17.78 -18.83
C VAL A 245 0.62 -18.50 -18.52
N ASN A 246 -0.43 -18.16 -19.23
CA ASN A 246 -1.72 -18.83 -19.13
C ASN A 246 -2.17 -19.25 -20.53
N THR A 247 -2.67 -20.48 -20.65
CA THR A 247 -3.16 -21.05 -21.91
C THR A 247 -4.55 -21.63 -21.68
N GLU A 248 -5.45 -21.32 -22.60
CA GLU A 248 -6.78 -21.93 -22.68
C GLU A 248 -6.82 -22.94 -23.82
N PHE A 249 -7.26 -24.14 -23.55
CA PHE A 249 -7.41 -25.22 -24.53
C PHE A 249 -8.82 -25.24 -25.11
N SER A 250 -8.98 -25.91 -26.26
CA SER A 250 -10.24 -25.90 -27.01
C SER A 250 -11.42 -26.57 -26.28
N ASN A 251 -11.14 -27.41 -25.28
CA ASN A 251 -12.13 -28.10 -24.44
C ASN A 251 -12.47 -27.32 -23.15
N GLY A 252 -12.06 -26.05 -23.06
CA GLY A 252 -12.28 -25.20 -21.86
C GLY A 252 -11.34 -25.53 -20.70
N TRP A 253 -10.29 -26.32 -20.92
CA TRP A 253 -9.23 -26.51 -19.94
C TRP A 253 -8.30 -25.32 -19.93
N THR A 254 -7.81 -24.98 -18.78
CA THR A 254 -6.77 -23.94 -18.65
C THR A 254 -5.56 -24.48 -17.91
N ALA A 255 -4.39 -24.03 -18.31
CA ALA A 255 -3.16 -24.27 -17.58
C ALA A 255 -2.33 -23.01 -17.53
N GLY A 256 -1.65 -22.79 -16.43
CA GLY A 256 -0.78 -21.66 -16.26
C GLY A 256 0.46 -22.01 -15.44
N CYS A 257 1.50 -21.22 -15.64
CA CYS A 257 2.67 -21.23 -14.78
C CYS A 257 3.07 -19.80 -14.46
N ASN A 258 3.68 -19.62 -13.31
CA ASN A 258 4.21 -18.35 -12.89
C ASN A 258 5.55 -18.51 -12.18
N ALA A 259 6.38 -17.48 -12.31
CA ALA A 259 7.60 -17.31 -11.55
C ALA A 259 7.61 -15.92 -10.95
N LYS A 260 7.97 -15.80 -9.68
CA LYS A 260 8.03 -14.53 -8.95
C LYS A 260 9.37 -14.43 -8.25
N VAL A 261 9.98 -13.26 -8.31
CA VAL A 261 11.12 -12.88 -7.49
C VAL A 261 10.81 -11.56 -6.80
N LEU A 262 11.17 -11.45 -5.53
CA LEU A 262 11.08 -10.23 -4.74
C LEU A 262 12.40 -10.06 -3.97
N TRP A 263 13.13 -9.02 -4.30
CA TRP A 263 14.37 -8.67 -3.63
C TRP A 263 14.16 -7.45 -2.74
N ASN A 264 14.60 -7.55 -1.50
CA ASN A 264 14.52 -6.52 -0.49
C ASN A 264 15.92 -6.17 0.00
N ASN A 265 16.27 -4.89 -0.05
CA ASN A 265 17.50 -4.37 0.49
C ASN A 265 17.20 -3.19 1.42
N ALA A 266 17.54 -3.32 2.71
CA ALA A 266 17.39 -2.23 3.67
C ALA A 266 18.74 -1.92 4.31
N THR A 267 19.08 -0.62 4.36
CA THR A 267 20.31 -0.12 4.94
C THR A 267 20.03 1.09 5.82
N SER A 268 20.77 1.21 6.91
CA SER A 268 20.72 2.37 7.81
C SER A 268 22.12 2.63 8.39
N ALA A 269 22.39 3.88 8.71
CA ALA A 269 23.55 4.28 9.50
C ALA A 269 23.29 4.16 11.01
N ARG A 270 22.08 3.75 11.42
CA ARG A 270 21.71 3.60 12.82
C ARG A 270 22.54 2.50 13.48
N GLN A 271 23.08 2.78 14.66
CA GLN A 271 23.77 1.78 15.46
C GLN A 271 22.81 0.63 15.84
N GLY A 272 23.25 -0.60 15.67
CA GLY A 272 22.44 -1.80 15.93
C GLY A 272 21.44 -2.14 14.81
N PHE A 273 21.44 -1.43 13.68
CA PHE A 273 20.63 -1.81 12.54
C PHE A 273 21.32 -2.88 11.69
N SER A 274 20.71 -4.05 11.59
CA SER A 274 21.19 -5.11 10.72
C SER A 274 20.78 -4.85 9.27
N LYS A 275 21.75 -4.82 8.37
CA LYS A 275 21.49 -4.69 6.94
C LYS A 275 20.67 -5.88 6.45
N VAL A 276 19.59 -5.59 5.74
CA VAL A 276 18.77 -6.62 5.09
C VAL A 276 19.15 -6.74 3.62
N ASN A 277 19.36 -7.95 3.17
CA ASN A 277 19.55 -8.27 1.75
C ASN A 277 18.92 -9.64 1.48
N ALA A 278 17.61 -9.66 1.36
CA ALA A 278 16.82 -10.87 1.27
C ALA A 278 16.15 -11.00 -0.09
N THR A 279 16.00 -12.23 -0.55
CA THR A 279 15.31 -12.57 -1.78
C THR A 279 14.28 -13.65 -1.52
N ASP A 280 13.04 -13.38 -1.89
CA ASP A 280 11.95 -14.33 -1.92
C ASP A 280 11.67 -14.66 -3.37
N PHE A 281 11.63 -15.95 -3.71
CA PHE A 281 11.23 -16.37 -5.04
C PHE A 281 10.28 -17.56 -4.98
N SER A 282 9.43 -17.68 -5.97
CA SER A 282 8.48 -18.78 -6.06
C SER A 282 8.23 -19.18 -7.50
N PHE A 283 7.89 -20.45 -7.67
CA PHE A 283 7.40 -21.02 -8.91
C PHE A 283 6.03 -21.62 -8.64
N GLY A 284 5.09 -21.38 -9.53
CA GLY A 284 3.75 -21.92 -9.41
C GLY A 284 3.25 -22.49 -10.72
N MET A 285 2.41 -23.50 -10.60
CA MET A 285 1.61 -24.05 -11.70
C MET A 285 0.16 -24.15 -11.27
N ASN A 286 -0.74 -23.91 -12.18
CA ASN A 286 -2.17 -24.06 -11.95
C ASN A 286 -2.83 -24.72 -13.16
N ALA A 287 -3.87 -25.48 -12.91
CA ALA A 287 -4.68 -26.10 -13.96
C ALA A 287 -6.15 -26.14 -13.57
N MET A 288 -7.01 -25.96 -14.56
CA MET A 288 -8.45 -26.23 -14.46
C MET A 288 -8.83 -27.18 -15.57
N VAL A 289 -9.44 -28.30 -15.20
CA VAL A 289 -9.80 -29.38 -16.10
C VAL A 289 -11.28 -29.71 -15.93
N ASN A 290 -12.01 -29.65 -17.03
CA ASN A 290 -13.40 -30.11 -17.07
C ASN A 290 -13.42 -31.64 -17.24
N LEU A 291 -14.00 -32.31 -16.28
CA LEU A 291 -14.12 -33.76 -16.23
C LEU A 291 -15.53 -34.20 -16.68
N PRO A 292 -15.72 -35.46 -17.04
CA PRO A 292 -17.07 -36.01 -17.30
C PRO A 292 -18.04 -35.76 -16.12
N LEU A 293 -19.31 -35.95 -16.36
CA LEU A 293 -20.40 -35.82 -15.37
C LEU A 293 -20.55 -34.42 -14.75
N GLN A 294 -20.21 -33.34 -15.51
CA GLN A 294 -20.24 -31.95 -15.05
C GLN A 294 -19.38 -31.70 -13.81
N MET A 295 -18.23 -32.36 -13.76
CA MET A 295 -17.22 -32.14 -12.73
C MET A 295 -16.13 -31.21 -13.28
N GLN A 296 -15.49 -30.46 -12.37
CA GLN A 296 -14.34 -29.62 -12.67
C GLN A 296 -13.32 -29.77 -11.58
N LEU A 297 -12.09 -30.04 -11.98
CA LEU A 297 -10.91 -30.03 -11.09
C LEU A 297 -10.15 -28.73 -11.30
N THR A 298 -9.92 -27.99 -10.21
CA THR A 298 -8.99 -26.88 -10.17
C THR A 298 -7.86 -27.24 -9.19
N THR A 299 -6.62 -27.03 -9.59
CA THR A 299 -5.47 -27.32 -8.75
C THR A 299 -4.38 -26.27 -8.95
N ASP A 300 -3.67 -25.96 -7.90
CA ASP A 300 -2.47 -25.14 -7.92
C ASP A 300 -1.40 -25.72 -6.99
N ILE A 301 -0.17 -25.63 -7.44
CA ILE A 301 1.02 -25.99 -6.68
C ILE A 301 1.99 -24.81 -6.75
N ASN A 302 2.50 -24.39 -5.60
CA ASN A 302 3.42 -23.26 -5.49
C ASN A 302 4.59 -23.66 -4.58
N HIS A 303 5.80 -23.44 -5.06
CA HIS A 303 7.04 -23.66 -4.33
C HIS A 303 7.64 -22.31 -3.97
N TYR A 304 7.76 -22.02 -2.68
CA TYR A 304 8.24 -20.75 -2.12
C TYR A 304 9.62 -20.94 -1.53
N PHE A 305 10.49 -19.96 -1.74
CA PHE A 305 11.86 -19.95 -1.21
C PHE A 305 12.12 -18.57 -0.59
N HIS A 306 12.62 -18.58 0.63
CA HIS A 306 13.05 -17.39 1.37
C HIS A 306 14.54 -17.50 1.65
N ARG A 307 15.34 -16.57 1.15
CA ARG A 307 16.80 -16.61 1.23
C ARG A 307 17.41 -15.25 1.56
N GLY A 308 18.58 -15.26 2.20
CA GLY A 308 19.33 -14.05 2.54
C GLY A 308 18.85 -13.33 3.80
N TYR A 309 18.00 -13.97 4.58
CA TYR A 309 17.63 -13.48 5.90
C TYR A 309 18.71 -13.82 6.92
N GLU A 310 19.01 -12.89 7.83
CA GLU A 310 20.08 -13.03 8.82
C GLU A 310 19.82 -14.18 9.80
N MET A 311 18.58 -14.41 10.19
CA MET A 311 18.20 -15.56 11.01
C MET A 311 17.95 -16.79 10.14
N SER A 312 18.60 -17.87 10.44
CA SER A 312 18.49 -19.14 9.70
C SER A 312 17.04 -19.65 9.61
N GLY A 313 16.25 -19.48 10.66
CA GLY A 313 14.83 -19.88 10.68
C GLY A 313 13.92 -19.08 9.74
N MET A 314 14.40 -17.99 9.14
CA MET A 314 13.68 -17.21 8.12
C MET A 314 13.99 -17.68 6.69
N ASN A 315 15.05 -18.46 6.49
CA ASN A 315 15.42 -19.02 5.20
C ASN A 315 14.67 -20.34 4.99
N THR A 316 13.39 -20.24 4.67
CA THR A 316 12.47 -21.38 4.54
C THR A 316 12.26 -21.79 3.09
N GLU A 317 11.74 -22.98 2.94
CA GLU A 317 11.30 -23.55 1.67
C GLU A 317 9.96 -24.25 1.92
N GLU A 318 8.95 -23.96 1.10
CA GLU A 318 7.57 -24.41 1.32
C GLU A 318 6.95 -24.81 -0.01
N LEU A 319 6.45 -26.06 -0.09
CA LEU A 319 5.71 -26.55 -1.24
C LEU A 319 4.22 -26.66 -0.88
N VAL A 320 3.43 -25.71 -1.34
CA VAL A 320 1.98 -25.63 -1.05
C VAL A 320 1.20 -26.17 -2.23
N TRP A 321 0.39 -27.18 -1.99
CA TRP A 321 -0.49 -27.78 -2.99
C TRP A 321 -1.95 -27.68 -2.56
N ASN A 322 -2.78 -27.08 -3.41
CA ASN A 322 -4.22 -26.98 -3.25
C ASN A 322 -4.94 -27.67 -4.39
N ALA A 323 -6.07 -28.30 -4.10
CA ALA A 323 -6.92 -28.91 -5.11
C ALA A 323 -8.40 -28.78 -4.73
N ARG A 324 -9.23 -28.48 -5.72
CA ARG A 324 -10.67 -28.35 -5.56
C ARG A 324 -11.39 -29.13 -6.66
N LEU A 325 -12.24 -30.05 -6.25
CA LEU A 325 -13.12 -30.78 -7.13
C LEU A 325 -14.56 -30.29 -6.94
N THR A 326 -15.17 -29.83 -8.03
CA THR A 326 -16.55 -29.36 -8.01
C THR A 326 -17.42 -30.26 -8.88
N LYS A 327 -18.69 -30.42 -8.49
CA LYS A 327 -19.73 -31.09 -9.28
C LYS A 327 -20.99 -30.26 -9.32
N SER A 328 -21.41 -29.93 -10.51
CA SER A 328 -22.65 -29.23 -10.75
C SER A 328 -23.79 -30.25 -10.99
N VAL A 329 -24.93 -30.05 -10.31
CA VAL A 329 -26.14 -30.87 -10.47
C VAL A 329 -27.37 -29.98 -10.63
N MET A 330 -28.49 -30.56 -10.98
CA MET A 330 -29.77 -29.87 -11.20
C MET A 330 -29.66 -28.69 -12.18
N LYS A 331 -28.95 -28.89 -13.31
CA LYS A 331 -28.71 -27.85 -14.33
C LYS A 331 -28.06 -26.57 -13.76
N GLY A 332 -27.07 -26.72 -12.85
CA GLY A 332 -26.36 -25.62 -12.26
C GLY A 332 -26.97 -24.98 -11.01
N ARG A 333 -28.11 -25.50 -10.54
CA ARG A 333 -28.75 -24.99 -9.31
C ARG A 333 -28.03 -25.40 -8.03
N MET A 334 -27.33 -26.52 -8.06
CA MET A 334 -26.61 -27.03 -6.90
C MET A 334 -25.18 -27.34 -7.28
N LEU A 335 -24.22 -26.88 -6.51
CA LEU A 335 -22.80 -27.10 -6.68
C LEU A 335 -22.24 -27.76 -5.42
N PHE A 336 -21.70 -28.93 -5.56
CA PHE A 336 -20.90 -29.58 -4.52
C PHE A 336 -19.44 -29.31 -4.76
N ALA A 337 -18.68 -28.99 -3.72
CA ALA A 337 -17.25 -28.84 -3.80
C ALA A 337 -16.54 -29.54 -2.64
N VAL A 338 -15.44 -30.20 -2.97
CA VAL A 338 -14.45 -30.72 -2.02
C VAL A 338 -13.15 -29.99 -2.30
N GLU A 339 -12.57 -29.38 -1.29
CA GLU A 339 -11.39 -28.55 -1.39
C GLU A 339 -10.36 -28.99 -0.36
N GLY A 340 -9.18 -29.38 -0.84
CA GLY A 340 -8.00 -29.64 -0.02
C GLY A 340 -7.09 -28.44 -0.07
N PHE A 341 -6.79 -27.88 1.09
CA PHE A 341 -5.88 -26.75 1.24
C PHE A 341 -4.60 -27.24 1.91
N ASP A 342 -3.44 -26.79 1.37
CA ASP A 342 -2.10 -27.16 1.82
C ASP A 342 -2.00 -28.69 2.08
N ILE A 343 -2.29 -29.46 1.04
CA ILE A 343 -2.39 -30.95 1.13
C ILE A 343 -1.11 -31.57 1.68
N LEU A 344 0.03 -30.94 1.39
CA LEU A 344 1.35 -31.41 1.86
C LEU A 344 1.64 -30.98 3.31
N GLY A 345 0.98 -29.91 3.80
CA GLY A 345 1.13 -29.43 5.17
C GLY A 345 2.44 -28.68 5.43
N GLU A 346 2.99 -28.02 4.39
CA GLU A 346 4.28 -27.32 4.47
C GLU A 346 4.14 -25.80 4.61
N LEU A 347 2.91 -25.26 4.60
CA LEU A 347 2.68 -23.82 4.73
C LEU A 347 3.16 -23.30 6.08
N SER A 348 4.10 -22.35 6.07
CA SER A 348 4.59 -21.72 7.28
C SER A 348 3.58 -20.74 7.89
N SER A 349 3.43 -20.82 9.20
CA SER A 349 2.63 -19.85 9.99
C SER A 349 3.41 -18.57 10.33
N ARG A 350 4.67 -18.48 9.94
CA ARG A 350 5.54 -17.33 10.25
C ARG A 350 5.54 -16.35 9.10
N ARG A 351 5.42 -15.06 9.43
CA ARG A 351 5.57 -13.96 8.48
C ARG A 351 6.52 -12.91 9.06
N PHE A 352 7.37 -12.39 8.18
CA PHE A 352 8.35 -11.38 8.54
C PHE A 352 8.03 -10.06 7.86
N HIS A 353 8.09 -8.97 8.63
CA HIS A 353 7.96 -7.62 8.12
C HIS A 353 9.15 -6.79 8.58
N ILE A 354 9.77 -6.09 7.63
CA ILE A 354 10.94 -5.25 7.88
C ILE A 354 10.57 -3.82 7.52
N ASN A 355 10.79 -2.90 8.46
CA ASN A 355 10.54 -1.48 8.28
C ASN A 355 11.69 -0.64 8.87
N SER A 356 11.54 0.69 8.84
CA SER A 356 12.53 1.62 9.37
C SER A 356 12.81 1.49 10.86
N GLN A 357 11.88 0.95 11.62
CA GLN A 357 11.99 0.79 13.07
C GLN A 357 12.60 -0.55 13.48
N GLY A 358 12.60 -1.52 12.56
CA GLY A 358 13.15 -2.84 12.84
C GLY A 358 12.46 -3.95 12.07
N ARG A 359 12.61 -5.15 12.60
CA ARG A 359 12.01 -6.36 12.08
C ARG A 359 10.93 -6.86 13.02
N THR A 360 9.77 -7.18 12.45
CA THR A 360 8.66 -7.81 13.15
C THR A 360 8.48 -9.22 12.65
N GLU A 361 8.49 -10.18 13.55
CA GLU A 361 8.11 -11.56 13.30
C GLU A 361 6.68 -11.76 13.79
N THR A 362 5.79 -12.19 12.92
CA THR A 362 4.40 -12.48 13.24
C THR A 362 4.15 -13.96 13.11
N TRP A 363 3.76 -14.59 14.21
CA TRP A 363 3.28 -15.95 14.23
C TRP A 363 1.75 -15.94 14.13
N THR A 364 1.22 -16.56 13.11
CA THR A 364 -0.22 -16.71 12.95
C THR A 364 -0.59 -18.16 13.18
N ASN A 365 -1.47 -18.41 14.13
CA ASN A 365 -2.01 -19.75 14.33
C ASN A 365 -2.92 -20.09 13.15
N THR A 366 -2.35 -20.60 12.09
CA THR A 366 -3.09 -21.07 10.92
C THR A 366 -3.50 -22.51 11.14
N ILE A 367 -4.70 -22.87 10.67
CA ILE A 367 -5.06 -24.28 10.52
C ILE A 367 -4.08 -24.82 9.47
N PRO A 368 -3.25 -25.83 9.80
CA PRO A 368 -2.35 -26.40 8.82
C PRO A 368 -3.16 -26.97 7.66
N ARG A 369 -2.92 -28.03 7.08
CA ARG A 369 -3.76 -28.64 6.03
C ARG A 369 -5.18 -28.94 6.51
N TYR A 370 -6.17 -28.70 5.65
CA TYR A 370 -7.56 -29.08 5.90
C TYR A 370 -8.28 -29.47 4.62
N VAL A 371 -9.35 -30.21 4.77
CA VAL A 371 -10.29 -30.53 3.69
C VAL A 371 -11.64 -29.94 4.04
N MET A 372 -12.22 -29.19 3.11
CA MET A 372 -13.51 -28.56 3.27
C MET A 372 -14.50 -29.14 2.25
N PHE A 373 -15.68 -29.46 2.73
CA PHE A 373 -16.83 -29.80 1.89
C PHE A 373 -17.82 -28.66 1.89
N SER A 374 -18.25 -28.22 0.71
CA SER A 374 -19.23 -27.14 0.58
C SER A 374 -20.35 -27.53 -0.40
N VAL A 375 -21.56 -27.03 -0.10
CA VAL A 375 -22.72 -27.14 -0.96
C VAL A 375 -23.27 -25.74 -1.19
N THR A 376 -23.31 -25.32 -2.44
CA THR A 376 -23.87 -24.04 -2.84
C THR A 376 -25.18 -24.27 -3.58
N PHE A 377 -26.24 -23.62 -3.12
CA PHE A 377 -27.53 -23.66 -3.76
C PHE A 377 -27.87 -22.30 -4.38
N ASN A 378 -28.13 -22.27 -5.68
CA ASN A 378 -28.44 -21.05 -6.41
C ASN A 378 -29.97 -20.90 -6.55
N LEU A 379 -30.54 -19.95 -5.82
CA LEU A 379 -31.96 -19.67 -5.75
C LEU A 379 -32.48 -18.81 -6.93
N THR A 380 -31.59 -18.31 -7.78
CA THR A 380 -32.03 -17.50 -8.94
C THR A 380 -32.85 -18.32 -9.92
N LYS A 381 -34.12 -17.99 -10.06
CA LYS A 381 -34.96 -18.47 -11.14
C LYS A 381 -34.44 -17.94 -12.47
N LYS A 382 -34.04 -18.81 -13.38
CA LYS A 382 -33.92 -18.46 -14.80
C LYS A 382 -35.29 -18.57 -15.42
#